data_f3da388de3d8097009d49bfd611fc982
#
_entry.id   f3da388de3d8097009d49bfd611fc982
#
_cell.length_a   1.000
_cell.length_b   1.000
_cell.length_c   1.000
_cell.angle_alpha   90.00
_cell.angle_beta   90.00
_cell.angle_gamma   90.00
#
_symmetry.space_group_name_H-M   'P 1'
#
loop_
_entity.id
_entity.type
_entity.pdbx_description
1 polymer ?
#
loop_
_entity_poly.entity_id
_entity_poly.type
_entity_poly.pdbx_seq_one_letter_code
_entity_poly.pdbx_strand_id
1 'polypeptide(L)'
;MAKNKKADNQVSAVRRAKHGWVLTVFFSILAVLWLYPIFLVAMNSLKKKGFITRYPFALPDHRSFFGIDNFIKGVQKTNFFAAMGNSVIITVGSVAVIILCTSMCAWYITRVHNKVNSTIYMLCLFSMIVPFQMVMFSLSKLANMMHLSNPIGIILVYLGFGAGLAVFMFCGFVKSIPLEIEEAAMIDGCTPLQTFFQVVFPIMKPTTITVAILQAMWIWNDYLLPYLVLDLKKYKTIPIVIQYLKGGYGAVDWGTMMAMLVLAIVPIIIFYAACQKYIIEGVVAGAVKG
;
A
#
# COMPACT_ATOMS: atom_id res chain seq x y z
N MET A 1 -26.89 31.92 2.55
CA MET A 1 -26.59 31.68 1.11
C MET A 1 -25.51 32.58 0.51
N ALA A 2 -25.31 33.81 0.96
CA ALA A 2 -24.30 34.74 0.40
C ALA A 2 -22.82 34.42 0.79
N LYS A 3 -22.57 33.77 1.92
CA LYS A 3 -21.21 33.43 2.40
C LYS A 3 -20.54 32.29 1.60
N ASN A 4 -21.32 31.34 1.08
CA ASN A 4 -20.79 30.25 0.25
C ASN A 4 -20.39 30.71 -1.17
N LYS A 5 -21.09 31.67 -1.74
CA LYS A 5 -20.72 32.22 -3.06
C LYS A 5 -19.40 32.98 -3.06
N LYS A 6 -19.00 33.61 -1.91
CA LYS A 6 -17.70 34.28 -1.79
C LYS A 6 -16.54 33.30 -1.66
N ALA A 7 -16.74 32.17 -0.97
CA ALA A 7 -15.74 31.11 -0.87
C ALA A 7 -15.52 30.40 -2.22
N ASP A 8 -16.59 30.08 -2.94
CA ASP A 8 -16.50 29.50 -4.30
C ASP A 8 -15.84 30.45 -5.31
N ASN A 9 -16.10 31.76 -5.20
CA ASN A 9 -15.44 32.76 -6.04
C ASN A 9 -13.97 32.93 -5.68
N GLN A 10 -13.56 32.75 -4.43
CA GLN A 10 -12.14 32.78 -4.04
C GLN A 10 -11.39 31.53 -4.51
N VAL A 11 -11.99 30.36 -4.48
CA VAL A 11 -11.41 29.11 -5.03
C VAL A 11 -11.33 29.18 -6.56
N SER A 12 -12.31 29.77 -7.23
CA SER A 12 -12.26 29.98 -8.69
C SER A 12 -11.32 31.13 -9.11
N ALA A 13 -10.95 32.03 -8.19
CA ALA A 13 -10.00 33.10 -8.40
C ALA A 13 -8.52 32.74 -8.20
N VAL A 14 -8.22 31.55 -7.68
CA VAL A 14 -6.87 30.92 -7.72
C VAL A 14 -6.62 30.29 -9.08
N ARG A 15 -6.77 30.85 -10.06
CA ARG A 15 -6.58 31.43 -11.10
C ARG A 15 -5.83 30.98 -12.14
N ARG A 16 -6.19 31.01 -13.14
CA ARG A 16 -5.45 30.97 -14.39
C ARG A 16 -4.12 31.70 -14.23
N ALA A 17 -3.10 31.03 -13.66
CA ALA A 17 -1.76 31.52 -13.81
C ALA A 17 -1.58 31.86 -15.29
N LYS A 18 -1.03 33.06 -15.57
CA LYS A 18 -0.81 33.59 -16.93
C LYS A 18 -0.11 32.61 -17.88
N HIS A 19 0.51 31.56 -17.31
CA HIS A 19 1.20 30.46 -17.97
C HIS A 19 0.72 29.05 -17.55
N GLY A 20 -0.51 28.92 -17.05
CA GLY A 20 -1.05 27.62 -16.59
C GLY A 20 -1.04 26.52 -17.66
N TRP A 21 -1.19 26.91 -18.93
CA TRP A 21 -1.11 25.97 -20.04
C TRP A 21 0.29 25.34 -20.18
N VAL A 22 1.36 26.08 -19.90
CA VAL A 22 2.76 25.59 -19.95
C VAL A 22 2.95 24.48 -18.92
N LEU A 23 2.47 24.69 -17.68
CA LEU A 23 2.49 23.67 -16.64
C LEU A 23 1.65 22.43 -17.02
N THR A 24 0.47 22.65 -17.61
CA THR A 24 -0.38 21.56 -18.06
C THR A 24 0.32 20.73 -19.13
N VAL A 25 0.92 21.36 -20.16
CA VAL A 25 1.68 20.66 -21.19
C VAL A 25 2.87 19.93 -20.60
N PHE A 26 3.64 20.56 -19.72
CA PHE A 26 4.78 19.95 -19.05
C PHE A 26 4.40 18.70 -18.27
N PHE A 27 3.38 18.80 -17.40
CA PHE A 27 2.90 17.65 -16.63
C PHE A 27 2.24 16.57 -17.50
N SER A 28 1.61 16.94 -18.61
CA SER A 28 1.06 15.96 -19.58
C SER A 28 2.17 15.15 -20.24
N ILE A 29 3.26 15.81 -20.66
CA ILE A 29 4.44 15.12 -21.21
C ILE A 29 5.04 14.17 -20.15
N LEU A 30 5.21 14.64 -18.92
CA LEU A 30 5.70 13.79 -17.84
C LEU A 30 4.76 12.60 -17.59
N ALA A 31 3.46 12.81 -17.58
CA ALA A 31 2.49 11.72 -17.39
C ALA A 31 2.59 10.66 -18.50
N VAL A 32 2.70 11.08 -19.75
CA VAL A 32 2.91 10.15 -20.90
C VAL A 32 4.22 9.38 -20.73
N LEU A 33 5.30 10.05 -20.35
CA LEU A 33 6.60 9.42 -20.13
C LEU A 33 6.53 8.35 -19.00
N TRP A 34 5.79 8.63 -17.91
CA TRP A 34 5.65 7.71 -16.80
C TRP A 34 4.69 6.55 -17.09
N LEU A 35 3.69 6.76 -17.95
CA LEU A 35 2.79 5.70 -18.37
C LEU A 35 3.41 4.80 -19.46
N TYR A 36 4.43 5.28 -20.17
CA TYR A 36 5.07 4.55 -21.26
C TYR A 36 5.60 3.15 -20.87
N PRO A 37 6.30 2.94 -19.72
CA PRO A 37 6.71 1.60 -19.31
C PRO A 37 5.52 0.65 -19.08
N ILE A 38 4.41 1.15 -18.52
CA ILE A 38 3.19 0.35 -18.29
C ILE A 38 2.58 -0.05 -19.64
N PHE A 39 2.53 0.89 -20.60
CA PHE A 39 2.10 0.62 -21.97
C PHE A 39 2.98 -0.45 -22.63
N LEU A 40 4.30 -0.37 -22.47
CA LEU A 40 5.23 -1.38 -23.01
C LEU A 40 4.97 -2.77 -22.40
N VAL A 41 4.72 -2.87 -21.11
CA VAL A 41 4.38 -4.15 -20.45
C VAL A 41 3.08 -4.70 -21.03
N ALA A 42 2.04 -3.88 -21.13
CA ALA A 42 0.73 -4.28 -21.67
C ALA A 42 0.85 -4.71 -23.14
N MET A 43 1.56 -3.94 -23.97
CA MET A 43 1.79 -4.24 -25.36
C MET A 43 2.58 -5.55 -25.56
N ASN A 44 3.66 -5.73 -24.79
CA ASN A 44 4.50 -6.93 -24.90
C ASN A 44 3.84 -8.17 -24.31
N SER A 45 2.87 -8.05 -23.40
CA SER A 45 2.10 -9.19 -22.90
C SER A 45 1.31 -9.93 -23.99
N LEU A 46 1.05 -9.24 -25.11
CA LEU A 46 0.31 -9.77 -26.26
C LEU A 46 1.22 -10.35 -27.35
N LYS A 47 2.56 -10.36 -27.16
CA LYS A 47 3.53 -10.82 -28.15
C LYS A 47 4.10 -12.20 -27.83
N LYS A 48 4.55 -12.88 -28.90
CA LYS A 48 5.37 -14.09 -28.78
C LYS A 48 6.75 -13.76 -28.20
N LYS A 49 7.29 -14.63 -27.34
CA LYS A 49 8.55 -14.44 -26.59
C LYS A 49 9.72 -13.93 -27.47
N GLY A 50 9.95 -14.52 -28.65
CA GLY A 50 11.05 -14.13 -29.53
C GLY A 50 10.97 -12.70 -30.06
N PHE A 51 9.76 -12.18 -30.24
CA PHE A 51 9.54 -10.79 -30.68
C PHE A 51 9.69 -9.78 -29.55
N ILE A 52 9.37 -10.17 -28.32
CA ILE A 52 9.58 -9.30 -27.14
C ILE A 52 11.07 -8.99 -26.98
N THR A 53 11.93 -10.00 -27.16
CA THR A 53 13.38 -9.84 -26.96
C THR A 53 14.05 -9.07 -28.12
N ARG A 54 13.58 -9.27 -29.35
CA ARG A 54 14.20 -8.63 -30.54
C ARG A 54 13.64 -7.23 -30.81
N TYR A 55 12.35 -7.03 -30.59
CA TYR A 55 11.63 -5.81 -30.97
C TYR A 55 10.71 -5.35 -29.82
N PRO A 56 11.28 -4.99 -28.64
CA PRO A 56 10.47 -4.66 -27.45
C PRO A 56 9.58 -3.43 -27.63
N PHE A 57 9.97 -2.51 -28.50
CA PHE A 57 9.25 -1.24 -28.72
C PHE A 57 8.30 -1.27 -29.93
N ALA A 58 8.39 -2.29 -30.79
CA ALA A 58 7.52 -2.39 -31.95
C ALA A 58 6.10 -2.81 -31.52
N LEU A 59 5.08 -2.27 -32.19
CA LEU A 59 3.70 -2.71 -32.00
C LEU A 59 3.52 -4.17 -32.46
N PRO A 60 2.58 -4.92 -31.86
CA PRO A 60 2.27 -6.28 -32.31
C PRO A 60 1.77 -6.27 -33.76
N ASP A 61 2.34 -7.12 -34.60
CA ASP A 61 1.92 -7.40 -35.97
C ASP A 61 1.38 -8.83 -36.10
N HIS A 62 0.89 -9.23 -37.26
CA HIS A 62 0.35 -10.58 -37.52
C HIS A 62 1.32 -11.72 -37.18
N ARG A 63 2.65 -11.48 -37.20
CA ARG A 63 3.69 -12.48 -36.92
C ARG A 63 4.01 -12.56 -35.46
N SER A 64 4.02 -11.41 -34.79
CA SER A 64 4.40 -11.25 -33.38
C SER A 64 3.24 -11.42 -32.40
N PHE A 65 2.01 -11.19 -32.85
CA PHE A 65 0.81 -11.25 -32.02
C PHE A 65 0.55 -12.68 -31.51
N PHE A 66 0.31 -12.80 -30.22
CA PHE A 66 0.03 -14.05 -29.53
C PHE A 66 -1.30 -14.03 -28.76
N GLY A 67 -2.01 -12.92 -28.80
CA GLY A 67 -3.30 -12.76 -28.14
C GLY A 67 -3.22 -12.93 -26.62
N ILE A 68 -4.19 -13.66 -26.07
CA ILE A 68 -4.31 -13.90 -24.64
C ILE A 68 -3.56 -15.16 -24.15
N ASP A 69 -2.86 -15.87 -25.02
CA ASP A 69 -2.21 -17.15 -24.66
C ASP A 69 -1.15 -17.00 -23.56
N ASN A 70 -0.46 -15.84 -23.51
CA ASN A 70 0.47 -15.55 -22.42
C ASN A 70 -0.23 -15.44 -21.06
N PHE A 71 -1.45 -14.91 -21.04
CA PHE A 71 -2.27 -14.81 -19.84
C PHE A 71 -2.74 -16.19 -19.38
N ILE A 72 -3.27 -17.01 -20.28
CA ILE A 72 -3.74 -18.38 -19.98
C ILE A 72 -2.58 -19.20 -19.43
N LYS A 73 -1.44 -19.23 -20.15
CA LYS A 73 -0.23 -19.93 -19.69
C LYS A 73 0.27 -19.42 -18.35
N GLY A 74 0.27 -18.13 -18.16
CA GLY A 74 0.71 -17.50 -16.90
C GLY A 74 -0.15 -17.90 -15.72
N VAL A 75 -1.46 -17.79 -15.86
CA VAL A 75 -2.42 -18.16 -14.81
C VAL A 75 -2.26 -19.63 -14.42
N GLN A 76 -2.13 -20.53 -15.40
CA GLN A 76 -1.95 -21.97 -15.13
C GLN A 76 -0.59 -22.28 -14.49
N LYS A 77 0.50 -21.75 -15.05
CA LYS A 77 1.87 -22.02 -14.61
C LYS A 77 2.17 -21.49 -13.22
N THR A 78 1.57 -20.36 -12.84
CA THR A 78 1.83 -19.69 -11.56
C THR A 78 0.80 -20.02 -10.49
N ASN A 79 -0.27 -20.72 -10.81
CA ASN A 79 -1.44 -20.85 -9.96
C ASN A 79 -1.91 -19.46 -9.45
N PHE A 80 -2.07 -18.53 -10.40
CA PHE A 80 -2.21 -17.10 -10.16
C PHE A 80 -3.34 -16.77 -9.17
N PHE A 81 -4.49 -17.43 -9.28
CA PHE A 81 -5.63 -17.13 -8.42
C PHE A 81 -5.38 -17.51 -6.94
N ALA A 82 -4.65 -18.59 -6.69
CA ALA A 82 -4.23 -18.92 -5.33
C ALA A 82 -3.24 -17.89 -4.76
N ALA A 83 -2.28 -17.46 -5.58
CA ALA A 83 -1.34 -16.40 -5.20
C ALA A 83 -2.05 -15.05 -4.98
N MET A 84 -3.05 -14.73 -5.79
CA MET A 84 -3.92 -13.56 -5.63
C MET A 84 -4.68 -13.62 -4.30
N GLY A 85 -5.31 -14.75 -3.99
CA GLY A 85 -6.02 -14.96 -2.72
C GLY A 85 -5.10 -14.76 -1.52
N ASN A 86 -3.89 -15.35 -1.54
CA ASN A 86 -2.89 -15.14 -0.48
C ASN A 86 -2.49 -13.67 -0.36
N SER A 87 -2.20 -12.99 -1.48
CA SER A 87 -1.85 -11.56 -1.47
C SER A 87 -2.96 -10.71 -0.88
N VAL A 88 -4.22 -10.96 -1.25
CA VAL A 88 -5.38 -10.23 -0.71
C VAL A 88 -5.54 -10.49 0.79
N ILE A 89 -5.51 -11.76 1.23
CA ILE A 89 -5.66 -12.13 2.65
C ILE A 89 -4.56 -11.47 3.48
N ILE A 90 -3.30 -11.58 3.04
CA ILE A 90 -2.17 -11.00 3.75
C ILE A 90 -2.28 -9.48 3.80
N THR A 91 -2.57 -8.82 2.66
CA THR A 91 -2.65 -7.36 2.61
C THR A 91 -3.80 -6.82 3.46
N VAL A 92 -5.01 -7.32 3.25
CA VAL A 92 -6.20 -6.84 3.97
C VAL A 92 -6.09 -7.16 5.45
N GLY A 93 -5.69 -8.39 5.79
CA GLY A 93 -5.52 -8.82 7.18
C GLY A 93 -4.44 -8.00 7.91
N SER A 94 -3.29 -7.79 7.29
CA SER A 94 -2.21 -6.99 7.89
C SER A 94 -2.62 -5.54 8.08
N VAL A 95 -3.25 -4.92 7.08
CA VAL A 95 -3.72 -3.53 7.17
C VAL A 95 -4.76 -3.38 8.30
N ALA A 96 -5.71 -4.31 8.39
CA ALA A 96 -6.72 -4.28 9.44
C ALA A 96 -6.11 -4.39 10.85
N VAL A 97 -5.20 -5.35 11.04
CA VAL A 97 -4.52 -5.57 12.33
C VAL A 97 -3.60 -4.40 12.67
N ILE A 98 -2.83 -3.88 11.71
CA ILE A 98 -1.99 -2.70 11.92
C ILE A 98 -2.84 -1.51 12.36
N ILE A 99 -3.89 -1.17 11.62
CA ILE A 99 -4.76 -0.04 11.95
C ILE A 99 -5.35 -0.20 13.36
N LEU A 100 -5.94 -1.34 13.64
CA LEU A 100 -6.60 -1.57 14.93
C LEU A 100 -5.61 -1.46 16.11
N CYS A 101 -4.53 -2.23 16.06
CA CYS A 101 -3.56 -2.27 17.16
C CYS A 101 -2.83 -0.94 17.33
N THR A 102 -2.40 -0.32 16.21
CA THR A 102 -1.58 0.89 16.30
C THR A 102 -2.39 2.13 16.62
N SER A 103 -3.65 2.23 16.19
CA SER A 103 -4.52 3.35 16.56
C SER A 103 -4.86 3.34 18.05
N MET A 104 -5.17 2.17 18.62
CA MET A 104 -5.39 2.01 20.06
C MET A 104 -4.12 2.32 20.86
N CYS A 105 -2.98 1.78 20.42
CA CYS A 105 -1.69 2.03 21.04
C CYS A 105 -1.33 3.51 21.00
N ALA A 106 -1.50 4.17 19.87
CA ALA A 106 -1.20 5.59 19.70
C ALA A 106 -2.11 6.49 20.56
N TRP A 107 -3.39 6.16 20.65
CA TRP A 107 -4.31 6.86 21.53
C TRP A 107 -3.86 6.75 22.99
N TYR A 108 -3.61 5.54 23.48
CA TYR A 108 -3.17 5.31 24.85
C TYR A 108 -1.83 6.02 25.14
N ILE A 109 -0.83 5.89 24.31
CA ILE A 109 0.48 6.57 24.45
C ILE A 109 0.33 8.09 24.52
N THR A 110 -0.57 8.65 23.71
CA THR A 110 -0.76 10.10 23.63
C THR A 110 -1.52 10.64 24.85
N ARG A 111 -2.44 9.88 25.44
CA ARG A 111 -3.24 10.32 26.58
C ARG A 111 -2.59 10.00 27.92
N VAL A 112 -1.86 8.93 28.04
CA VAL A 112 -1.21 8.50 29.28
C VAL A 112 0.29 8.78 29.21
N HIS A 113 0.71 9.89 29.85
CA HIS A 113 2.10 10.32 29.85
C HIS A 113 2.88 9.63 30.98
N ASN A 114 3.66 8.61 30.66
CA ASN A 114 4.59 7.96 31.58
C ASN A 114 5.86 7.49 30.83
N LYS A 115 6.88 7.10 31.59
CA LYS A 115 8.16 6.66 31.03
C LYS A 115 8.03 5.42 30.14
N VAL A 116 7.14 4.50 30.47
CA VAL A 116 6.89 3.27 29.70
C VAL A 116 6.32 3.61 28.32
N ASN A 117 5.28 4.44 28.28
CA ASN A 117 4.66 4.86 27.03
C ASN A 117 5.62 5.66 26.14
N SER A 118 6.43 6.53 26.73
CA SER A 118 7.50 7.23 26.00
C SER A 118 8.50 6.24 25.40
N THR A 119 8.90 5.21 26.16
CA THR A 119 9.80 4.17 25.65
C THR A 119 9.17 3.36 24.53
N ILE A 120 7.90 2.95 24.66
CA ILE A 120 7.17 2.24 23.59
C ILE A 120 7.12 3.09 22.31
N TYR A 121 6.80 4.38 22.45
CA TYR A 121 6.78 5.29 21.30
C TYR A 121 8.16 5.39 20.63
N MET A 122 9.23 5.53 21.41
CA MET A 122 10.59 5.58 20.89
C MET A 122 11.00 4.26 20.20
N LEU A 123 10.61 3.11 20.75
CA LEU A 123 10.84 1.80 20.10
C LEU A 123 10.09 1.68 18.78
N CYS A 124 8.84 2.15 18.71
CA CYS A 124 8.09 2.21 17.45
C CYS A 124 8.80 3.09 16.41
N LEU A 125 9.28 4.28 16.79
CA LEU A 125 10.05 5.16 15.90
C LEU A 125 11.37 4.52 15.48
N PHE A 126 12.07 3.88 16.40
CA PHE A 126 13.34 3.20 16.12
C PHE A 126 13.14 2.09 15.08
N SER A 127 12.03 1.34 15.13
CA SER A 127 11.73 0.29 14.16
C SER A 127 11.65 0.80 12.70
N MET A 128 11.35 2.07 12.49
CA MET A 128 11.32 2.68 11.15
C MET A 128 12.73 2.93 10.57
N ILE A 129 13.73 3.09 11.46
CA ILE A 129 15.11 3.43 11.08
C ILE A 129 15.89 2.16 10.75
N VAL A 130 15.56 1.03 11.38
CA VAL A 130 16.27 -0.25 11.18
C VAL A 130 15.95 -0.81 9.79
N PRO A 131 16.94 -0.94 8.88
CA PRO A 131 16.70 -1.55 7.57
C PRO A 131 16.27 -3.01 7.72
N PHE A 132 15.23 -3.40 6.99
CA PHE A 132 14.72 -4.78 6.99
C PHE A 132 15.83 -5.81 6.72
N GLN A 133 16.74 -5.50 5.81
CA GLN A 133 17.84 -6.38 5.41
C GLN A 133 18.79 -6.76 6.57
N MET A 134 18.89 -5.93 7.59
CA MET A 134 19.73 -6.22 8.77
C MET A 134 19.12 -7.31 9.66
N VAL A 135 17.80 -7.41 9.70
CA VAL A 135 17.06 -8.32 10.59
C VAL A 135 16.44 -9.52 9.89
N MET A 136 16.43 -9.55 8.56
CA MET A 136 15.65 -10.49 7.75
C MET A 136 15.92 -11.96 8.04
N PHE A 137 17.18 -12.38 8.26
CA PHE A 137 17.51 -13.78 8.53
C PHE A 137 17.10 -14.19 9.93
N SER A 138 17.38 -13.35 10.94
CA SER A 138 16.97 -13.61 12.33
C SER A 138 15.44 -13.64 12.44
N LEU A 139 14.76 -12.74 11.75
CA LEU A 139 13.31 -12.69 11.66
C LEU A 139 12.73 -13.97 11.03
N SER A 140 13.28 -14.38 9.88
CA SER A 140 12.83 -15.60 9.19
C SER A 140 12.98 -16.83 10.09
N LYS A 141 14.11 -16.96 10.79
CA LYS A 141 14.34 -18.03 11.76
C LYS A 141 13.31 -17.98 12.90
N LEU A 142 13.09 -16.81 13.49
CA LEU A 142 12.13 -16.61 14.57
C LEU A 142 10.71 -16.94 14.12
N ALA A 143 10.28 -16.42 12.96
CA ALA A 143 8.97 -16.69 12.40
C ALA A 143 8.72 -18.19 12.16
N ASN A 144 9.75 -18.90 11.69
CA ASN A 144 9.67 -20.35 11.51
C ASN A 144 9.55 -21.08 12.86
N MET A 145 10.35 -20.71 13.86
CA MET A 145 10.27 -21.29 15.21
C MET A 145 8.89 -21.07 15.86
N MET A 146 8.26 -19.93 15.58
CA MET A 146 6.93 -19.59 16.08
C MET A 146 5.77 -20.12 15.20
N HIS A 147 6.06 -20.93 14.17
CA HIS A 147 5.10 -21.48 13.22
C HIS A 147 4.27 -20.40 12.47
N LEU A 148 4.88 -19.25 12.21
CA LEU A 148 4.24 -18.12 11.51
C LEU A 148 4.40 -18.19 9.98
N SER A 149 4.91 -19.28 9.41
CA SER A 149 5.21 -19.44 7.98
C SER A 149 3.96 -19.72 7.13
N ASN A 150 2.85 -19.02 7.43
CA ASN A 150 1.56 -19.12 6.77
C ASN A 150 0.89 -17.74 6.62
N PRO A 151 -0.17 -17.59 5.79
CA PRO A 151 -0.80 -16.29 5.53
C PRO A 151 -1.35 -15.57 6.77
N ILE A 152 -1.76 -16.29 7.81
CA ILE A 152 -2.23 -15.67 9.05
C ILE A 152 -1.03 -15.27 9.94
N GLY A 153 -0.03 -16.13 10.03
CA GLY A 153 1.18 -15.86 10.82
C GLY A 153 1.95 -14.63 10.33
N ILE A 154 2.10 -14.47 9.01
CA ILE A 154 2.83 -13.33 8.44
C ILE A 154 2.13 -11.99 8.72
N ILE A 155 0.81 -11.97 8.97
CA ILE A 155 0.07 -10.78 9.39
C ILE A 155 0.66 -10.20 10.68
N LEU A 156 1.03 -11.06 11.64
CA LEU A 156 1.67 -10.62 12.89
C LEU A 156 3.08 -10.07 12.63
N VAL A 157 3.80 -10.64 11.67
CA VAL A 157 5.12 -10.14 11.28
C VAL A 157 5.00 -8.75 10.64
N TYR A 158 4.01 -8.54 9.78
CA TYR A 158 3.73 -7.23 9.19
C TYR A 158 3.30 -6.19 10.23
N LEU A 159 2.57 -6.60 11.29
CA LEU A 159 2.25 -5.69 12.39
C LEU A 159 3.53 -5.10 13.00
N GLY A 160 4.57 -5.91 13.23
CA GLY A 160 5.84 -5.44 13.78
C GLY A 160 6.51 -4.35 12.94
N PHE A 161 6.56 -4.54 11.61
CA PHE A 161 7.18 -3.57 10.70
C PHE A 161 6.29 -2.37 10.38
N GLY A 162 4.98 -2.59 10.27
CA GLY A 162 4.02 -1.53 9.99
C GLY A 162 3.71 -0.62 11.18
N ALA A 163 3.98 -1.09 12.41
CA ALA A 163 3.62 -0.37 13.62
C ALA A 163 4.32 0.98 13.74
N GLY A 164 5.59 1.10 13.39
CA GLY A 164 6.35 2.33 13.55
C GLY A 164 5.68 3.52 12.85
N LEU A 165 5.51 3.45 11.54
CA LEU A 165 4.88 4.49 10.75
C LEU A 165 3.45 4.76 11.19
N ALA A 166 2.67 3.72 11.44
CA ALA A 166 1.27 3.85 11.79
C ALA A 166 1.09 4.52 13.17
N VAL A 167 1.85 4.11 14.21
CA VAL A 167 1.84 4.74 15.53
C VAL A 167 2.26 6.21 15.42
N PHE A 168 3.31 6.52 14.66
CA PHE A 168 3.75 7.90 14.46
C PHE A 168 2.62 8.77 13.89
N MET A 169 1.96 8.32 12.82
CA MET A 169 0.88 9.06 12.17
C MET A 169 -0.34 9.22 13.10
N PHE A 170 -0.74 8.15 13.78
CA PHE A 170 -1.88 8.21 14.70
C PHE A 170 -1.57 9.09 15.92
N CYS A 171 -0.39 9.01 16.54
CA CYS A 171 -0.01 9.89 17.63
C CYS A 171 -0.03 11.36 17.20
N GLY A 172 0.46 11.66 16.00
CA GLY A 172 0.41 13.03 15.45
C GLY A 172 -1.00 13.56 15.31
N PHE A 173 -1.95 12.71 14.89
CA PHE A 173 -3.35 13.11 14.73
C PHE A 173 -4.08 13.18 16.07
N VAL A 174 -3.91 12.20 16.97
CA VAL A 174 -4.57 12.17 18.30
C VAL A 174 -4.24 13.41 19.13
N LYS A 175 -3.01 13.95 19.01
CA LYS A 175 -2.63 15.21 19.66
C LYS A 175 -3.48 16.40 19.22
N SER A 176 -4.08 16.36 18.03
CA SER A 176 -4.95 17.43 17.53
C SER A 176 -6.42 17.28 17.95
N ILE A 177 -6.80 16.17 18.57
CA ILE A 177 -8.15 15.94 19.09
C ILE A 177 -8.24 16.60 20.48
N PRO A 178 -9.15 17.55 20.69
CA PRO A 178 -9.37 18.15 22.01
C PRO A 178 -9.76 17.09 23.04
N LEU A 179 -9.17 17.17 24.24
CA LEU A 179 -9.41 16.19 25.31
C LEU A 179 -10.87 16.25 25.81
N GLU A 180 -11.46 17.43 25.76
CA GLU A 180 -12.83 17.74 26.20
C GLU A 180 -13.87 16.86 25.48
N ILE A 181 -13.59 16.43 24.25
CA ILE A 181 -14.50 15.52 23.51
C ILE A 181 -14.52 14.13 24.16
N GLU A 182 -13.37 13.65 24.61
CA GLU A 182 -13.25 12.35 25.29
C GLU A 182 -13.80 12.42 26.72
N GLU A 183 -13.57 13.52 27.42
CA GLU A 183 -14.11 13.78 28.76
C GLU A 183 -15.64 13.86 28.75
N ALA A 184 -16.23 14.52 27.76
CA ALA A 184 -17.68 14.58 27.58
C ALA A 184 -18.26 13.17 27.37
N ALA A 185 -17.65 12.32 26.55
CA ALA A 185 -18.10 10.96 26.36
C ALA A 185 -18.00 10.11 27.63
N MET A 186 -16.98 10.34 28.47
CA MET A 186 -16.86 9.65 29.76
C MET A 186 -17.89 10.14 30.78
N ILE A 187 -18.23 11.44 30.78
CA ILE A 187 -19.31 12.00 31.61
C ILE A 187 -20.68 11.40 31.21
N ASP A 188 -20.87 11.17 29.89
CA ASP A 188 -22.06 10.50 29.34
C ASP A 188 -22.09 8.99 29.62
N GLY A 189 -21.13 8.46 30.39
CA GLY A 189 -21.08 7.07 30.84
C GLY A 189 -20.35 6.09 29.91
N CYS A 190 -19.65 6.56 28.91
CA CYS A 190 -18.84 5.70 28.03
C CYS A 190 -17.64 5.11 28.78
N THR A 191 -17.44 3.81 28.65
CA THR A 191 -16.18 3.18 29.07
C THR A 191 -15.02 3.63 28.15
N PRO A 192 -13.75 3.50 28.56
CA PRO A 192 -12.62 3.88 27.71
C PRO A 192 -12.63 3.22 26.32
N LEU A 193 -13.01 1.94 26.22
CA LEU A 193 -13.14 1.26 24.94
C LEU A 193 -14.28 1.83 24.09
N GLN A 194 -15.42 2.16 24.70
CA GLN A 194 -16.51 2.82 24.00
C GLN A 194 -16.12 4.21 23.53
N THR A 195 -15.44 5.00 24.38
CA THR A 195 -14.89 6.31 24.00
C THR A 195 -13.94 6.17 22.80
N PHE A 196 -13.06 5.16 22.81
CA PHE A 196 -12.17 4.93 21.67
C PHE A 196 -12.96 4.60 20.39
N PHE A 197 -13.79 3.55 20.40
CA PHE A 197 -14.43 3.06 19.17
C PHE A 197 -15.57 3.95 18.67
N GLN A 198 -16.29 4.63 19.55
CA GLN A 198 -17.46 5.43 19.17
C GLN A 198 -17.13 6.90 18.94
N VAL A 199 -16.06 7.42 19.53
CA VAL A 199 -15.70 8.84 19.45
C VAL A 199 -14.35 9.04 18.77
N VAL A 200 -13.27 8.53 19.34
CA VAL A 200 -11.91 8.82 18.89
C VAL A 200 -11.61 8.18 17.53
N PHE A 201 -11.88 6.90 17.38
CA PHE A 201 -11.58 6.16 16.12
C PHE A 201 -12.32 6.71 14.90
N PRO A 202 -13.62 7.05 14.97
CA PRO A 202 -14.31 7.75 13.89
C PRO A 202 -13.71 9.12 13.52
N ILE A 203 -13.26 9.89 14.51
CA ILE A 203 -12.59 11.17 14.29
C ILE A 203 -11.25 10.96 13.57
N MET A 204 -10.52 9.88 13.87
CA MET A 204 -9.26 9.53 13.20
C MET A 204 -9.43 9.01 11.77
N LYS A 205 -10.65 8.91 11.23
CA LYS A 205 -10.93 8.37 9.90
C LYS A 205 -10.00 8.89 8.79
N PRO A 206 -9.68 10.19 8.66
CA PRO A 206 -8.77 10.67 7.62
C PRO A 206 -7.37 10.04 7.71
N THR A 207 -6.80 10.01 8.91
CA THR A 207 -5.49 9.39 9.15
C THR A 207 -5.54 7.88 8.97
N THR A 208 -6.61 7.22 9.42
CA THR A 208 -6.84 5.78 9.23
C THR A 208 -6.82 5.41 7.75
N ILE A 209 -7.49 6.17 6.90
CA ILE A 209 -7.48 5.94 5.45
C ILE A 209 -6.07 6.13 4.87
N THR A 210 -5.35 7.16 5.30
CA THR A 210 -3.97 7.39 4.83
C THR A 210 -3.04 6.26 5.24
N VAL A 211 -3.10 5.80 6.49
CA VAL A 211 -2.33 4.63 6.98
C VAL A 211 -2.72 3.38 6.19
N ALA A 212 -4.02 3.15 5.96
CA ALA A 212 -4.51 2.00 5.18
C ALA A 212 -3.89 1.98 3.78
N ILE A 213 -3.89 3.11 3.10
CA ILE A 213 -3.35 3.23 1.73
C ILE A 213 -1.84 2.96 1.71
N LEU A 214 -1.08 3.59 2.59
CA LEU A 214 0.37 3.43 2.65
C LEU A 214 0.75 1.97 2.96
N GLN A 215 0.12 1.36 3.95
CA GLN A 215 0.37 -0.02 4.34
C GLN A 215 -0.08 -1.02 3.26
N ALA A 216 -1.25 -0.82 2.65
CA ALA A 216 -1.73 -1.68 1.58
C ALA A 216 -0.79 -1.66 0.37
N MET A 217 -0.35 -0.48 -0.05
CA MET A 217 0.60 -0.32 -1.17
C MET A 217 1.93 -1.00 -0.87
N TRP A 218 2.46 -0.84 0.34
CA TRP A 218 3.70 -1.47 0.76
C TRP A 218 3.58 -3.00 0.80
N ILE A 219 2.60 -3.54 1.50
CA ILE A 219 2.43 -4.99 1.69
C ILE A 219 2.10 -5.69 0.37
N TRP A 220 1.24 -5.10 -0.48
CA TRP A 220 0.90 -5.68 -1.78
C TRP A 220 2.10 -5.87 -2.70
N ASN A 221 3.04 -4.92 -2.69
CA ASN A 221 4.22 -4.95 -3.56
C ASN A 221 5.41 -5.69 -2.94
N ASP A 222 5.29 -6.12 -1.67
CA ASP A 222 6.41 -6.76 -0.99
C ASP A 222 6.65 -8.19 -1.51
N TYR A 223 7.87 -8.40 -1.95
CA TYR A 223 8.38 -9.70 -2.36
C TYR A 223 9.21 -10.35 -1.25
N LEU A 224 10.06 -9.55 -0.59
CA LEU A 224 11.17 -10.10 0.18
C LEU A 224 10.73 -10.71 1.51
N LEU A 225 9.87 -10.04 2.27
CA LEU A 225 9.38 -10.56 3.54
C LEU A 225 8.54 -11.84 3.35
N PRO A 226 7.53 -11.90 2.44
CA PRO A 226 6.81 -13.13 2.18
C PRO A 226 7.70 -14.26 1.67
N TYR A 227 8.69 -13.95 0.84
CA TYR A 227 9.64 -14.94 0.32
C TYR A 227 10.46 -15.60 1.42
N LEU A 228 10.84 -14.86 2.46
CA LEU A 228 11.66 -15.34 3.57
C LEU A 228 10.86 -16.02 4.68
N VAL A 229 9.59 -15.65 4.86
CA VAL A 229 8.78 -16.11 6.00
C VAL A 229 7.82 -17.23 5.61
N LEU A 230 7.16 -17.17 4.44
CA LEU A 230 6.15 -18.14 4.06
C LEU A 230 6.75 -19.52 3.70
N ASP A 231 5.98 -20.58 3.96
CA ASP A 231 6.25 -21.90 3.36
C ASP A 231 5.93 -21.84 1.85
N LEU A 232 6.97 -21.63 1.06
CA LEU A 232 6.87 -21.41 -0.40
C LEU A 232 6.38 -22.66 -1.17
N LYS A 233 6.32 -23.84 -0.53
CA LYS A 233 5.72 -25.04 -1.14
C LYS A 233 4.19 -24.92 -1.17
N LYS A 234 3.60 -24.25 -0.15
CA LYS A 234 2.16 -24.13 0.03
C LYS A 234 1.62 -22.75 -0.33
N TYR A 235 2.34 -21.69 0.07
CA TYR A 235 1.86 -20.31 0.02
C TYR A 235 2.79 -19.43 -0.80
N LYS A 236 2.25 -18.77 -1.80
CA LYS A 236 2.96 -17.79 -2.62
C LYS A 236 2.10 -16.57 -2.80
N THR A 237 2.73 -15.40 -2.85
CA THR A 237 2.09 -14.12 -3.18
C THR A 237 2.32 -13.79 -4.65
N ILE A 238 1.59 -12.80 -5.17
CA ILE A 238 1.73 -12.32 -6.56
C ILE A 238 3.19 -11.95 -6.89
N PRO A 239 3.91 -11.12 -6.08
CA PRO A 239 5.31 -10.81 -6.37
C PRO A 239 6.21 -12.06 -6.45
N ILE A 240 5.96 -13.06 -5.61
CA ILE A 240 6.74 -14.32 -5.60
C ILE A 240 6.52 -15.10 -6.89
N VAL A 241 5.27 -15.30 -7.31
CA VAL A 241 5.00 -16.11 -8.52
C VAL A 241 5.49 -15.44 -9.80
N ILE A 242 5.45 -14.11 -9.88
CA ILE A 242 6.03 -13.35 -10.98
C ILE A 242 7.55 -13.54 -11.03
N GLN A 243 8.21 -13.51 -9.87
CA GLN A 243 9.66 -13.69 -9.79
C GLN A 243 10.09 -15.10 -10.25
N TYR A 244 9.28 -16.13 -9.98
CA TYR A 244 9.56 -17.49 -10.45
C TYR A 244 9.51 -17.64 -11.99
N LEU A 245 8.85 -16.73 -12.71
CA LEU A 245 8.85 -16.72 -14.17
C LEU A 245 10.20 -16.29 -14.78
N LYS A 246 11.12 -15.76 -13.96
CA LYS A 246 12.48 -15.43 -14.42
C LYS A 246 13.32 -16.66 -14.75
N GLY A 247 12.96 -17.86 -14.25
CA GLY A 247 13.67 -19.08 -14.53
C GLY A 247 15.14 -19.08 -14.07
N GLY A 248 15.79 -20.24 -14.16
CA GLY A 248 17.24 -20.36 -13.97
C GLY A 248 18.01 -20.08 -15.28
N TYR A 249 19.28 -19.73 -15.17
CA TYR A 249 20.21 -19.52 -16.30
C TYR A 249 19.72 -18.52 -17.37
N GLY A 250 18.98 -17.47 -16.97
CA GLY A 250 18.53 -16.42 -17.89
C GLY A 250 17.34 -16.80 -18.80
N ALA A 251 16.74 -17.97 -18.61
CA ALA A 251 15.58 -18.42 -19.39
C ALA A 251 14.27 -17.75 -18.92
N VAL A 252 14.19 -16.42 -19.07
CA VAL A 252 12.99 -15.65 -18.70
C VAL A 252 11.86 -15.93 -19.67
N ASP A 253 10.68 -16.26 -19.13
CA ASP A 253 9.44 -16.36 -19.89
C ASP A 253 8.77 -14.97 -19.99
N TRP A 254 9.37 -14.10 -20.85
CA TRP A 254 8.99 -12.70 -20.94
C TRP A 254 7.51 -12.47 -21.24
N GLY A 255 6.92 -13.26 -22.16
CA GLY A 255 5.51 -13.07 -22.52
C GLY A 255 4.58 -13.35 -21.33
N THR A 256 4.78 -14.49 -20.70
CA THR A 256 4.02 -14.90 -19.50
C THR A 256 4.25 -13.92 -18.34
N MET A 257 5.51 -13.47 -18.14
CA MET A 257 5.84 -12.53 -17.08
C MET A 257 5.16 -11.17 -17.29
N MET A 258 5.17 -10.63 -18.52
CA MET A 258 4.48 -9.37 -18.83
C MET A 258 2.97 -9.50 -18.64
N ALA A 259 2.37 -10.63 -19.02
CA ALA A 259 0.95 -10.89 -18.83
C ALA A 259 0.58 -10.93 -17.31
N MET A 260 1.40 -11.60 -16.49
CA MET A 260 1.17 -11.63 -15.04
C MET A 260 1.38 -10.27 -14.37
N LEU A 261 2.32 -9.46 -14.84
CA LEU A 261 2.48 -8.07 -14.39
C LEU A 261 1.24 -7.22 -14.70
N VAL A 262 0.66 -7.36 -15.89
CA VAL A 262 -0.61 -6.68 -16.24
C VAL A 262 -1.72 -7.08 -15.28
N LEU A 263 -1.89 -8.38 -14.99
CA LEU A 263 -2.91 -8.84 -14.03
C LEU A 263 -2.63 -8.37 -12.59
N ALA A 264 -1.36 -8.29 -12.19
CA ALA A 264 -0.96 -7.84 -10.86
C ALA A 264 -1.23 -6.35 -10.62
N ILE A 265 -1.18 -5.53 -11.69
CA ILE A 265 -1.45 -4.09 -11.60
C ILE A 265 -2.95 -3.80 -11.46
N VAL A 266 -3.84 -4.64 -12.00
CA VAL A 266 -5.28 -4.40 -11.99
C VAL A 266 -5.86 -4.13 -10.59
N PRO A 267 -5.58 -4.95 -9.55
CA PRO A 267 -6.07 -4.67 -8.20
C PRO A 267 -5.56 -3.34 -7.63
N ILE A 268 -4.30 -2.98 -7.95
CA ILE A 268 -3.72 -1.70 -7.52
C ILE A 268 -4.45 -0.52 -8.17
N ILE A 269 -4.76 -0.61 -9.47
CA ILE A 269 -5.51 0.43 -10.17
C ILE A 269 -6.91 0.58 -9.58
N ILE A 270 -7.60 -0.53 -9.31
CA ILE A 270 -8.94 -0.52 -8.69
C ILE A 270 -8.85 0.11 -7.30
N PHE A 271 -7.88 -0.30 -6.50
CA PHE A 271 -7.67 0.24 -5.16
C PHE A 271 -7.37 1.75 -5.21
N TYR A 272 -6.47 2.18 -6.11
CA TYR A 272 -6.16 3.60 -6.29
C TYR A 272 -7.40 4.39 -6.72
N ALA A 273 -8.15 3.92 -7.71
CA ALA A 273 -9.36 4.58 -8.18
C ALA A 273 -10.42 4.75 -7.06
N ALA A 274 -10.52 3.76 -6.17
CA ALA A 274 -11.40 3.82 -5.01
C ALA A 274 -10.92 4.81 -3.94
N CYS A 275 -9.59 4.93 -3.76
CA CYS A 275 -8.97 5.70 -2.69
C CYS A 275 -8.46 7.09 -3.10
N GLN A 276 -8.40 7.42 -4.41
CA GLN A 276 -7.77 8.66 -4.93
C GLN A 276 -8.28 9.94 -4.28
N LYS A 277 -9.57 10.03 -3.97
CA LYS A 277 -10.17 11.19 -3.30
C LYS A 277 -9.51 11.43 -1.93
N TYR A 278 -9.34 10.37 -1.16
CA TYR A 278 -8.75 10.45 0.18
C TYR A 278 -7.24 10.70 0.14
N ILE A 279 -6.55 10.20 -0.90
CA ILE A 279 -5.12 10.48 -1.11
C ILE A 279 -4.92 11.99 -1.35
N ILE A 280 -5.74 12.60 -2.20
CA ILE A 280 -5.68 14.02 -2.52
C ILE A 280 -5.99 14.86 -1.26
N GLU A 281 -7.05 14.51 -0.52
CA GLU A 281 -7.43 15.20 0.71
C GLU A 281 -6.33 15.11 1.79
N GLY A 282 -5.70 13.93 1.94
CA GLY A 282 -4.61 13.71 2.89
C GLY A 282 -3.35 14.52 2.57
N VAL A 283 -2.98 14.59 1.30
CA VAL A 283 -1.83 15.40 0.83
C VAL A 283 -2.08 16.88 1.04
N VAL A 284 -3.27 17.37 0.69
CA VAL A 284 -3.63 18.78 0.87
C VAL A 284 -3.67 19.17 2.34
N ALA A 285 -4.23 18.32 3.22
CA ALA A 285 -4.25 18.56 4.67
C ALA A 285 -2.85 18.61 5.28
N GLY A 286 -1.90 17.82 4.77
CA GLY A 286 -0.49 17.86 5.17
C GLY A 286 0.24 19.14 4.71
N ALA A 287 -0.07 19.61 3.51
CA ALA A 287 0.56 20.80 2.93
C ALA A 287 0.09 22.14 3.55
N VAL A 288 -1.10 22.17 4.14
CA VAL A 288 -1.67 23.40 4.75
C VAL A 288 -1.22 23.61 6.20
N LYS A 289 -0.57 22.63 6.83
CA LYS A 289 -0.03 22.72 8.21
C LYS A 289 1.42 23.20 8.28
N GLY A 290 2.03 23.57 7.15
CA GLY A 290 3.36 24.18 7.05
C GLY A 290 3.33 25.69 7.12
#